data_25be0d6e90b42f33fd3e3499b699f189
#
_entry.id   25be0d6e90b42f33fd3e3499b699f189
#
_cell.length_a   1.000
_cell.length_b   1.000
_cell.length_c   1.000
_cell.angle_alpha   90.00
_cell.angle_beta   90.00
_cell.angle_gamma   90.00
#
_symmetry.space_group_name_H-M   'P 1'
#
loop_
_entity.id
_entity.type
_entity.pdbx_description
1 polymer ?
#
loop_
_entity_poly.entity_id
_entity_poly.type
_entity_poly.pdbx_seq_one_letter_code
_entity_poly.pdbx_strand_id
1 'polypeptide(L)'
;MIKFPTTKRVDLYKTAVSSEQLHLDLVAAQEFMFDAWENDDLEVVLKLIRKAIKKSPLCADAYSFYCEISQEPPESKIGKLETALYAASIALGEDFQEFAGRFWGFVETRPYMRAKAALAEALWESGNFYPAMAHSREMLKLNPNDNQGIRHLLANYYLELEMVDDLALLLDDYPGDMRSFFQYIPVIIEDA
;
A
#
# COMPACT_ATOMS: atom_id res chain seq x y z
N MET A 1 -21.33 9.39 -0.46
CA MET A 1 -19.95 9.30 -1.01
C MET A 1 -18.99 10.10 -0.13
N ILE A 2 -17.83 9.58 0.22
CA ILE A 2 -16.78 10.31 0.96
C ILE A 2 -15.99 11.16 -0.05
N LYS A 3 -15.80 12.43 0.27
CA LYS A 3 -14.94 13.32 -0.52
C LYS A 3 -13.53 13.26 0.07
N PHE A 4 -12.63 12.60 -0.62
CA PHE A 4 -11.23 12.50 -0.22
C PHE A 4 -10.45 13.78 -0.57
N PRO A 5 -9.46 14.15 0.26
CA PRO A 5 -8.49 15.18 -0.07
C PRO A 5 -7.67 14.80 -1.30
N THR A 6 -7.19 15.81 -2.01
CA THR A 6 -6.16 15.66 -3.05
C THR A 6 -4.78 15.95 -2.46
N THR A 7 -3.70 15.60 -3.16
CA THR A 7 -2.31 15.92 -2.77
C THR A 7 -2.14 17.40 -2.45
N LYS A 8 -2.72 18.29 -3.25
CA LYS A 8 -2.73 19.75 -2.98
C LYS A 8 -3.33 20.10 -1.61
N ARG A 9 -4.37 19.40 -1.16
CA ARG A 9 -4.97 19.64 0.16
C ARG A 9 -4.09 19.07 1.28
N VAL A 10 -3.38 17.98 1.03
CA VAL A 10 -2.38 17.44 1.95
C VAL A 10 -1.26 18.46 2.16
N ASP A 11 -0.74 19.07 1.07
CA ASP A 11 0.29 20.11 1.15
C ASP A 11 -0.18 21.34 1.93
N LEU A 12 -1.38 21.82 1.64
CA LEU A 12 -1.95 22.96 2.37
C LEU A 12 -2.09 22.68 3.88
N TYR A 13 -2.48 21.46 4.24
CA TYR A 13 -2.56 21.04 5.64
C TYR A 13 -1.17 21.00 6.28
N LYS A 14 -0.18 20.37 5.61
CA LYS A 14 1.21 20.32 6.08
C LYS A 14 1.79 21.71 6.35
N THR A 15 1.50 22.68 5.49
CA THR A 15 2.02 24.05 5.65
C THR A 15 1.28 24.90 6.66
N ALA A 16 0.02 24.55 6.98
CA ALA A 16 -0.84 25.31 7.89
C ALA A 16 -0.71 24.91 9.35
N VAL A 17 -0.05 23.77 9.64
CA VAL A 17 -0.03 23.14 10.97
C VAL A 17 1.41 22.85 11.38
N SER A 18 1.74 23.01 12.67
CA SER A 18 3.09 22.64 13.18
C SER A 18 3.33 21.14 13.09
N SER A 19 4.61 20.72 13.05
CA SER A 19 4.99 19.30 13.02
C SER A 19 4.43 18.52 14.20
N GLU A 20 4.45 19.10 15.41
CA GLU A 20 3.85 18.51 16.60
C GLU A 20 2.33 18.29 16.43
N GLN A 21 1.62 19.29 15.91
CA GLN A 21 0.19 19.19 15.68
C GLN A 21 -0.16 18.19 14.57
N LEU A 22 0.67 18.10 13.52
CA LEU A 22 0.52 17.06 12.47
C LEU A 22 0.59 15.65 13.07
N HIS A 23 1.57 15.42 13.96
CA HIS A 23 1.73 14.14 14.64
C HIS A 23 0.53 13.84 15.55
N LEU A 24 0.12 14.77 16.39
CA LEU A 24 -1.04 14.60 17.30
C LEU A 24 -2.34 14.34 16.51
N ASP A 25 -2.54 15.05 15.42
CA ASP A 25 -3.72 14.87 14.58
C ASP A 25 -3.70 13.52 13.87
N LEU A 26 -2.53 13.05 13.42
CA LEU A 26 -2.38 11.73 12.79
C LEU A 26 -2.63 10.61 13.79
N VAL A 27 -2.08 10.68 15.00
CA VAL A 27 -2.34 9.70 16.07
C VAL A 27 -3.84 9.62 16.35
N ALA A 28 -4.50 10.77 16.55
CA ALA A 28 -5.94 10.81 16.80
C ALA A 28 -6.78 10.32 15.59
N ALA A 29 -6.29 10.50 14.37
CA ALA A 29 -6.94 9.95 13.17
C ALA A 29 -6.78 8.43 13.10
N GLN A 30 -5.62 7.90 13.52
CA GLN A 30 -5.35 6.47 13.53
C GLN A 30 -6.23 5.72 14.55
N GLU A 31 -6.58 6.33 15.69
CA GLU A 31 -7.55 5.77 16.64
C GLU A 31 -8.91 5.50 15.97
N PHE A 32 -9.39 6.42 15.12
CA PHE A 32 -10.62 6.17 14.36
C PHE A 32 -10.48 5.00 13.37
N MET A 33 -9.27 4.73 12.88
CA MET A 33 -9.03 3.59 11.99
C MET A 33 -8.99 2.27 12.76
N PHE A 34 -8.44 2.24 13.98
CA PHE A 34 -8.52 1.05 14.84
C PHE A 34 -9.97 0.70 15.14
N ASP A 35 -10.79 1.68 15.54
CA ASP A 35 -12.23 1.48 15.74
C ASP A 35 -12.94 1.00 14.46
N ALA A 36 -12.51 1.48 13.29
CA ALA A 36 -13.11 1.11 12.00
C ALA A 36 -12.79 -0.34 11.60
N TRP A 37 -11.58 -0.82 11.88
CA TRP A 37 -11.17 -2.19 11.57
C TRP A 37 -11.84 -3.24 12.47
N GLU A 38 -12.25 -2.83 13.68
CA GLU A 38 -12.94 -3.70 14.64
C GLU A 38 -14.47 -3.71 14.45
N ASN A 39 -15.01 -2.94 13.48
CA ASN A 39 -16.45 -2.77 13.33
C ASN A 39 -16.99 -3.42 12.05
N ASP A 40 -18.05 -4.21 12.19
CA ASP A 40 -18.72 -4.89 11.07
C ASP A 40 -19.80 -4.04 10.39
N ASP A 41 -20.26 -2.94 11.03
CA ASP A 41 -21.28 -2.06 10.46
C ASP A 41 -20.67 -1.06 9.48
N LEU A 42 -20.93 -1.26 8.19
CA LEU A 42 -20.41 -0.42 7.12
C LEU A 42 -20.73 1.07 7.29
N GLU A 43 -21.91 1.43 7.84
CA GLU A 43 -22.24 2.83 8.07
C GLU A 43 -21.37 3.46 9.17
N VAL A 44 -21.09 2.69 10.22
CA VAL A 44 -20.20 3.10 11.30
C VAL A 44 -18.78 3.23 10.76
N VAL A 45 -18.29 2.23 10.03
CA VAL A 45 -16.96 2.25 9.37
C VAL A 45 -16.79 3.49 8.50
N LEU A 46 -17.76 3.79 7.62
CA LEU A 46 -17.70 4.97 6.75
C LEU A 46 -17.73 6.29 7.53
N LYS A 47 -18.39 6.35 8.70
CA LYS A 47 -18.35 7.53 9.59
C LYS A 47 -16.98 7.69 10.23
N LEU A 48 -16.35 6.59 10.66
CA LEU A 48 -15.01 6.60 11.27
C LEU A 48 -13.95 7.02 10.24
N ILE A 49 -13.98 6.48 9.03
CA ILE A 49 -13.12 6.91 7.92
C ILE A 49 -13.25 8.42 7.66
N ARG A 50 -14.48 8.96 7.62
CA ARG A 50 -14.70 10.42 7.46
C ARG A 50 -14.10 11.23 8.60
N LYS A 51 -14.21 10.74 9.85
CA LYS A 51 -13.59 11.39 11.02
C LYS A 51 -12.07 11.37 10.92
N ALA A 52 -11.46 10.24 10.55
CA ALA A 52 -10.03 10.11 10.36
C ALA A 52 -9.51 11.12 9.32
N ILE A 53 -10.12 11.17 8.13
CA ILE A 53 -9.74 12.11 7.05
C ILE A 53 -9.93 13.58 7.47
N LYS A 54 -11.00 13.88 8.22
CA LYS A 54 -11.24 15.23 8.71
C LYS A 54 -10.23 15.64 9.78
N LYS A 55 -9.83 14.71 10.63
CA LYS A 55 -8.85 14.92 11.69
C LYS A 55 -7.46 15.12 11.14
N SER A 56 -7.02 14.22 10.25
CA SER A 56 -5.75 14.34 9.55
C SER A 56 -5.86 13.83 8.11
N PRO A 57 -5.65 14.68 7.09
CA PRO A 57 -5.54 14.22 5.71
C PRO A 57 -4.26 13.38 5.45
N LEU A 58 -3.37 13.26 6.43
CA LEU A 58 -2.18 12.39 6.39
C LEU A 58 -2.50 10.92 6.78
N CYS A 59 -3.72 10.62 7.25
CA CYS A 59 -4.11 9.27 7.64
C CYS A 59 -4.29 8.38 6.40
N ALA A 60 -3.20 7.80 5.91
CA ALA A 60 -3.18 6.97 4.70
C ALA A 60 -4.11 5.75 4.79
N ASP A 61 -4.21 5.16 5.97
CA ASP A 61 -5.08 4.00 6.20
C ASP A 61 -6.56 4.29 5.92
N ALA A 62 -7.01 5.53 6.13
CA ALA A 62 -8.38 5.91 5.84
C ALA A 62 -8.71 5.88 4.34
N TYR A 63 -7.75 6.18 3.48
CA TYR A 63 -7.92 6.07 2.02
C TYR A 63 -7.85 4.60 1.59
N SER A 64 -6.83 3.89 2.07
CA SER A 64 -6.59 2.48 1.69
C SER A 64 -7.76 1.61 2.09
N PHE A 65 -8.21 1.71 3.34
CA PHE A 65 -9.32 0.91 3.83
C PHE A 65 -10.66 1.25 3.14
N TYR A 66 -10.90 2.55 2.83
CA TYR A 66 -12.05 2.90 2.02
C TYR A 66 -11.99 2.26 0.63
N CYS A 67 -10.84 2.27 -0.03
CA CYS A 67 -10.67 1.65 -1.35
C CYS A 67 -10.85 0.13 -1.29
N GLU A 68 -10.43 -0.52 -0.21
CA GLU A 68 -10.61 -1.94 0.03
C GLU A 68 -12.09 -2.32 0.12
N ILE A 69 -12.87 -1.62 0.96
CA ILE A 69 -14.28 -1.95 1.21
C ILE A 69 -15.25 -1.37 0.17
N SER A 70 -14.79 -0.45 -0.69
CA SER A 70 -15.65 0.20 -1.69
C SER A 70 -15.89 -0.69 -2.90
N GLN A 71 -17.11 -0.59 -3.46
CA GLN A 71 -17.47 -1.23 -4.74
C GLN A 71 -17.06 -0.40 -5.97
N GLU A 72 -16.17 0.58 -5.77
CA GLU A 72 -15.67 1.41 -6.87
C GLU A 72 -14.78 0.61 -7.82
N PRO A 73 -14.80 0.89 -9.14
CA PRO A 73 -13.90 0.25 -10.08
C PRO A 73 -12.44 0.66 -9.80
N PRO A 74 -11.46 -0.21 -10.13
CA PRO A 74 -10.03 0.00 -9.81
C PRO A 74 -9.51 1.37 -10.24
N GLU A 75 -9.87 1.84 -11.44
CA GLU A 75 -9.43 3.12 -11.99
C GLU A 75 -9.84 4.31 -11.10
N SER A 76 -10.99 4.22 -10.44
CA SER A 76 -11.48 5.24 -9.51
C SER A 76 -10.74 5.24 -8.18
N LYS A 77 -10.06 4.14 -7.82
CA LYS A 77 -9.30 3.98 -6.58
C LYS A 77 -7.89 4.56 -6.70
N ILE A 78 -7.27 4.49 -7.89
CA ILE A 78 -5.86 4.86 -8.13
C ILE A 78 -5.54 6.24 -7.57
N GLY A 79 -6.25 7.29 -7.96
CA GLY A 79 -5.95 8.65 -7.48
C GLY A 79 -6.09 8.85 -5.96
N LYS A 80 -6.96 8.07 -5.30
CA LYS A 80 -7.07 8.08 -3.83
C LYS A 80 -5.88 7.38 -3.19
N LEU A 81 -5.43 6.27 -3.76
CA LEU A 81 -4.30 5.48 -3.27
C LEU A 81 -2.96 6.18 -3.52
N GLU A 82 -2.80 6.89 -4.64
CA GLU A 82 -1.68 7.80 -4.86
C GLU A 82 -1.64 8.91 -3.81
N THR A 83 -2.79 9.49 -3.46
CA THR A 83 -2.89 10.48 -2.39
C THR A 83 -2.57 9.86 -1.03
N ALA A 84 -3.02 8.63 -0.74
CA ALA A 84 -2.68 7.90 0.47
C ALA A 84 -1.17 7.68 0.59
N LEU A 85 -0.54 7.22 -0.49
CA LEU A 85 0.90 6.98 -0.54
C LEU A 85 1.69 8.28 -0.31
N TYR A 86 1.27 9.37 -0.96
CA TYR A 86 1.85 10.69 -0.76
C TYR A 86 1.66 11.18 0.70
N ALA A 87 0.47 11.06 1.26
CA ALA A 87 0.18 11.43 2.65
C ALA A 87 1.04 10.65 3.64
N ALA A 88 1.20 9.35 3.44
CA ALA A 88 2.08 8.51 4.27
C ALA A 88 3.57 8.91 4.14
N SER A 89 4.04 9.27 2.94
CA SER A 89 5.42 9.75 2.76
C SER A 89 5.67 11.07 3.48
N ILE A 90 4.69 11.98 3.47
CA ILE A 90 4.74 13.24 4.24
C ILE A 90 4.74 12.97 5.75
N ALA A 91 3.94 12.01 6.22
CA ALA A 91 3.88 11.64 7.63
C ALA A 91 5.20 11.05 8.15
N LEU A 92 5.90 10.27 7.32
CA LEU A 92 7.22 9.70 7.65
C LEU A 92 8.34 10.74 7.59
N GLY A 93 8.25 11.73 6.70
CA GLY A 93 9.26 12.77 6.59
C GLY A 93 10.69 12.22 6.39
N GLU A 94 11.63 12.67 7.22
CA GLU A 94 13.05 12.27 7.16
C GLU A 94 13.27 10.80 7.59
N ASP A 95 12.41 10.27 8.45
CA ASP A 95 12.48 8.88 8.95
C ASP A 95 12.30 7.85 7.84
N PHE A 96 11.74 8.26 6.69
CA PHE A 96 11.59 7.40 5.52
C PHE A 96 12.90 6.73 5.10
N GLN A 97 13.99 7.48 5.07
CA GLN A 97 15.30 6.96 4.67
C GLN A 97 15.92 6.10 5.77
N GLU A 98 15.69 6.44 7.03
CA GLU A 98 16.21 5.68 8.17
C GLU A 98 15.60 4.28 8.25
N PHE A 99 14.31 4.14 7.91
CA PHE A 99 13.58 2.88 7.97
C PHE A 99 13.73 2.02 6.72
N ALA A 100 14.30 2.54 5.61
CA ALA A 100 14.48 1.79 4.38
C ALA A 100 15.21 0.45 4.62
N GLY A 101 14.70 -0.63 4.03
CA GLY A 101 15.19 -2.00 4.25
C GLY A 101 14.56 -2.72 5.46
N ARG A 102 13.77 -2.03 6.29
CA ARG A 102 13.09 -2.60 7.47
C ARG A 102 11.67 -2.07 7.67
N PHE A 103 11.04 -1.60 6.61
CA PHE A 103 9.80 -0.82 6.67
C PHE A 103 8.67 -1.51 7.45
N TRP A 104 8.49 -2.82 7.30
CA TRP A 104 7.42 -3.51 8.05
C TRP A 104 7.71 -3.66 9.54
N GLY A 105 8.96 -3.52 9.95
CA GLY A 105 9.39 -3.62 11.35
C GLY A 105 8.91 -2.46 12.23
N PHE A 106 8.56 -1.31 11.64
CA PHE A 106 8.10 -0.12 12.32
C PHE A 106 6.62 0.11 12.07
N VAL A 107 5.87 0.44 13.13
CA VAL A 107 4.41 0.63 13.03
C VAL A 107 4.08 1.84 12.16
N GLU A 108 4.90 2.88 12.24
CA GLU A 108 4.75 4.15 11.54
C GLU A 108 4.86 4.01 10.02
N THR A 109 5.60 3.01 9.53
CA THR A 109 5.79 2.77 8.10
C THR A 109 4.70 1.89 7.47
N ARG A 110 3.95 1.15 8.28
CA ARG A 110 2.92 0.22 7.80
C ARG A 110 1.81 0.88 6.98
N PRO A 111 1.31 2.10 7.32
CA PRO A 111 0.34 2.80 6.47
C PRO A 111 0.86 3.07 5.06
N TYR A 112 2.15 3.41 4.91
CA TYR A 112 2.79 3.55 3.60
C TYR A 112 2.81 2.24 2.82
N MET A 113 3.20 1.14 3.47
CA MET A 113 3.27 -0.18 2.84
C MET A 113 1.88 -0.70 2.45
N ARG A 114 0.85 -0.48 3.28
CA ARG A 114 -0.54 -0.83 2.94
C ARG A 114 -1.06 -0.02 1.75
N ALA A 115 -0.84 1.30 1.75
CA ALA A 115 -1.24 2.15 0.65
C ALA A 115 -0.55 1.76 -0.67
N LYS A 116 0.75 1.40 -0.60
CA LYS A 116 1.53 0.98 -1.76
C LYS A 116 1.08 -0.37 -2.32
N ALA A 117 0.73 -1.33 -1.45
CA ALA A 117 0.18 -2.61 -1.86
C ALA A 117 -1.19 -2.44 -2.54
N ALA A 118 -2.11 -1.69 -1.92
CA ALA A 118 -3.42 -1.41 -2.49
C ALA A 118 -3.34 -0.67 -3.84
N LEU A 119 -2.36 0.25 -3.98
CA LEU A 119 -2.12 0.94 -5.25
C LEU A 119 -1.62 -0.02 -6.33
N ALA A 120 -0.68 -0.92 -6.00
CA ALA A 120 -0.18 -1.92 -6.93
C ALA A 120 -1.32 -2.83 -7.43
N GLU A 121 -2.19 -3.28 -6.53
CA GLU A 121 -3.35 -4.10 -6.86
C GLU A 121 -4.33 -3.35 -7.77
N ALA A 122 -4.74 -2.13 -7.42
CA ALA A 122 -5.64 -1.32 -8.25
C ALA A 122 -5.06 -1.00 -9.63
N LEU A 123 -3.75 -0.78 -9.74
CA LEU A 123 -3.06 -0.61 -11.01
C LEU A 123 -3.10 -1.89 -11.84
N TRP A 124 -2.84 -3.05 -11.23
CA TRP A 124 -2.91 -4.34 -11.91
C TRP A 124 -4.30 -4.62 -12.46
N GLU A 125 -5.33 -4.52 -11.60
CA GLU A 125 -6.72 -4.75 -11.97
C GLU A 125 -7.22 -3.80 -13.07
N SER A 126 -6.63 -2.59 -13.18
CA SER A 126 -6.94 -1.62 -14.24
C SER A 126 -6.10 -1.78 -15.52
N GLY A 127 -5.28 -2.84 -15.63
CA GLY A 127 -4.42 -3.11 -16.78
C GLY A 127 -3.11 -2.30 -16.82
N ASN A 128 -2.79 -1.57 -15.75
CA ASN A 128 -1.54 -0.82 -15.62
C ASN A 128 -0.43 -1.71 -15.03
N PHE A 129 -0.07 -2.78 -15.73
CA PHE A 129 0.77 -3.87 -15.24
C PHE A 129 2.19 -3.42 -14.83
N TYR A 130 2.90 -2.67 -15.69
CA TYR A 130 4.28 -2.25 -15.39
C TYR A 130 4.38 -1.33 -14.17
N PRO A 131 3.50 -0.31 -13.98
CA PRO A 131 3.45 0.45 -12.75
C PRO A 131 3.15 -0.41 -11.50
N ALA A 132 2.21 -1.37 -11.60
CA ALA A 132 1.89 -2.29 -10.50
C ALA A 132 3.13 -3.08 -10.05
N MET A 133 3.86 -3.69 -11.00
CA MET A 133 5.11 -4.41 -10.72
C MET A 133 6.19 -3.49 -10.16
N ALA A 134 6.30 -2.24 -10.63
CA ALA A 134 7.25 -1.28 -10.09
C ALA A 134 7.00 -0.99 -8.60
N HIS A 135 5.74 -0.79 -8.20
CA HIS A 135 5.37 -0.63 -6.79
C HIS A 135 5.70 -1.87 -5.96
N SER A 136 5.42 -3.07 -6.47
CA SER A 136 5.73 -4.33 -5.79
C SER A 136 7.24 -4.54 -5.60
N ARG A 137 8.06 -4.27 -6.64
CA ARG A 137 9.53 -4.30 -6.54
C ARG A 137 10.08 -3.31 -5.51
N GLU A 138 9.51 -2.10 -5.45
CA GLU A 138 9.92 -1.12 -4.43
C GLU A 138 9.55 -1.56 -3.02
N MET A 139 8.41 -2.20 -2.83
CA MET A 139 8.03 -2.75 -1.52
C MET A 139 9.04 -3.80 -1.04
N LEU A 140 9.50 -4.68 -1.92
CA LEU A 140 10.55 -5.66 -1.59
C LEU A 140 11.88 -5.00 -1.24
N LYS A 141 12.25 -3.88 -1.90
CA LYS A 141 13.44 -3.10 -1.53
C LYS A 141 13.29 -2.43 -0.16
N LEU A 142 12.11 -1.89 0.16
CA LEU A 142 11.82 -1.25 1.45
C LEU A 142 11.73 -2.26 2.59
N ASN A 143 11.34 -3.49 2.31
CA ASN A 143 11.20 -4.58 3.28
C ASN A 143 11.62 -5.93 2.67
N PRO A 144 12.92 -6.22 2.55
CA PRO A 144 13.41 -7.47 1.93
C PRO A 144 12.94 -8.75 2.62
N ASN A 145 12.61 -8.69 3.92
CA ASN A 145 12.02 -9.82 4.65
C ASN A 145 10.61 -10.18 4.17
N ASP A 146 9.98 -9.28 3.41
CA ASP A 146 8.68 -9.47 2.78
C ASP A 146 7.60 -10.09 3.69
N ASN A 147 7.39 -9.48 4.84
CA ASN A 147 6.37 -9.92 5.80
C ASN A 147 4.92 -9.82 5.25
N GLN A 148 4.74 -9.12 4.12
CA GLN A 148 3.44 -8.97 3.45
C GLN A 148 3.22 -9.99 2.33
N GLY A 149 4.24 -10.76 1.93
CA GLY A 149 4.14 -11.76 0.85
C GLY A 149 4.09 -11.14 -0.56
N ILE A 150 4.63 -9.95 -0.74
CA ILE A 150 4.62 -9.23 -2.03
C ILE A 150 5.36 -9.99 -3.12
N ARG A 151 6.38 -10.79 -2.77
CA ARG A 151 7.08 -11.67 -3.73
C ARG A 151 6.13 -12.64 -4.43
N HIS A 152 5.10 -13.15 -3.72
CA HIS A 152 4.13 -14.07 -4.31
C HIS A 152 3.22 -13.34 -5.31
N LEU A 153 2.79 -12.11 -4.96
CA LEU A 153 2.01 -11.26 -5.85
C LEU A 153 2.80 -10.93 -7.12
N LEU A 154 4.06 -10.51 -6.95
CA LEU A 154 4.95 -10.16 -8.06
C LEU A 154 5.27 -11.36 -8.94
N ALA A 155 5.45 -12.55 -8.35
CA ALA A 155 5.64 -13.80 -9.10
C ALA A 155 4.43 -14.14 -9.98
N ASN A 156 3.20 -13.97 -9.44
CA ASN A 156 1.99 -14.16 -10.23
C ASN A 156 1.92 -13.16 -11.40
N TYR A 157 2.29 -11.90 -11.18
CA TYR A 157 2.35 -10.88 -12.24
C TYR A 157 3.32 -11.27 -13.35
N TYR A 158 4.51 -11.78 -12.99
CA TYR A 158 5.49 -12.24 -13.97
C TYR A 158 4.99 -13.46 -14.76
N LEU A 159 4.29 -14.39 -14.10
CA LEU A 159 3.69 -15.54 -14.76
C LEU A 159 2.60 -15.13 -15.76
N GLU A 160 1.69 -14.26 -15.35
CA GLU A 160 0.60 -13.80 -16.22
C GLU A 160 1.10 -13.05 -17.47
N LEU A 161 2.28 -12.39 -17.37
CA LEU A 161 2.91 -11.67 -18.48
C LEU A 161 4.02 -12.46 -19.18
N GLU A 162 4.21 -13.75 -18.85
CA GLU A 162 5.26 -14.61 -19.41
C GLU A 162 6.68 -14.05 -19.24
N MET A 163 6.94 -13.30 -18.15
CA MET A 163 8.22 -12.67 -17.82
C MET A 163 9.14 -13.66 -17.09
N VAL A 164 9.58 -14.71 -17.80
CA VAL A 164 10.30 -15.86 -17.22
C VAL A 164 11.63 -15.44 -16.60
N ASP A 165 12.39 -14.54 -17.23
CA ASP A 165 13.69 -14.09 -16.71
C ASP A 165 13.53 -13.31 -15.40
N ASP A 166 12.56 -12.38 -15.33
CA ASP A 166 12.27 -11.62 -14.11
C ASP A 166 11.79 -12.54 -12.97
N LEU A 167 11.01 -13.56 -13.31
CA LEU A 167 10.57 -14.57 -12.37
C LEU A 167 11.75 -15.37 -11.81
N ALA A 168 12.66 -15.84 -12.68
CA ALA A 168 13.86 -16.57 -12.26
C ALA A 168 14.72 -15.75 -11.30
N LEU A 169 14.94 -14.46 -11.57
CA LEU A 169 15.66 -13.55 -10.68
C LEU A 169 14.96 -13.40 -9.33
N LEU A 170 13.63 -13.25 -9.32
CA LEU A 170 12.87 -13.16 -8.06
C LEU A 170 12.98 -14.45 -7.22
N LEU A 171 13.03 -15.62 -7.88
CA LEU A 171 13.21 -16.91 -7.22
C LEU A 171 14.59 -17.06 -6.58
N ASP A 172 15.63 -16.56 -7.23
CA ASP A 172 16.98 -16.56 -6.71
C ASP A 172 17.14 -15.66 -5.48
N ASP A 173 16.39 -14.55 -5.43
CA ASP A 173 16.38 -13.66 -4.26
C ASP A 173 15.67 -14.29 -3.03
N TYR A 174 14.74 -15.26 -3.25
CA TYR A 174 13.95 -15.89 -2.18
C TYR A 174 13.99 -17.45 -2.26
N PRO A 175 15.18 -18.11 -2.14
CA PRO A 175 15.35 -19.51 -2.48
C PRO A 175 14.65 -20.51 -1.56
N GLY A 176 14.28 -20.10 -0.32
CA GLY A 176 13.72 -21.01 0.69
C GLY A 176 12.21 -21.24 0.57
N ASP A 177 11.49 -20.20 0.21
CA ASP A 177 10.03 -20.12 0.39
C ASP A 177 9.25 -20.35 -0.92
N MET A 178 9.90 -20.06 -2.04
CA MET A 178 9.25 -20.08 -3.36
C MET A 178 9.28 -21.46 -4.01
N ARG A 179 10.16 -22.38 -3.58
CA ARG A 179 10.26 -23.75 -4.15
C ARG A 179 8.98 -24.56 -3.98
N SER A 180 8.26 -24.36 -2.87
CA SER A 180 6.98 -25.06 -2.66
C SER A 180 5.85 -24.48 -3.51
N PHE A 181 5.88 -23.17 -3.79
CA PHE A 181 4.92 -22.51 -4.68
C PHE A 181 5.11 -22.96 -6.14
N PHE A 182 6.35 -23.24 -6.54
CA PHE A 182 6.74 -23.60 -7.91
C PHE A 182 6.91 -25.10 -8.15
N GLN A 183 6.68 -25.97 -7.18
CA GLN A 183 6.58 -27.43 -7.44
C GLN A 183 5.52 -27.78 -8.51
N TYR A 184 4.65 -26.85 -8.82
CA TYR A 184 3.59 -26.99 -9.81
C TYR A 184 3.87 -26.26 -11.14
N ILE A 185 5.04 -25.60 -11.32
CA ILE A 185 5.40 -24.84 -12.53
C ILE A 185 6.59 -25.42 -13.35
N PRO A 186 7.12 -26.61 -13.10
CA PRO A 186 8.18 -27.15 -13.95
C PRO A 186 7.79 -27.28 -15.44
N VAL A 187 6.49 -27.34 -15.74
CA VAL A 187 5.97 -27.56 -17.10
C VAL A 187 6.07 -26.34 -18.01
N ILE A 188 6.13 -25.12 -17.46
CA ILE A 188 6.14 -23.88 -18.27
C ILE A 188 7.58 -23.44 -18.63
N ILE A 189 8.58 -23.81 -17.82
CA ILE A 189 9.98 -23.40 -18.01
C ILE A 189 10.75 -24.38 -18.89
N GLU A 190 10.32 -25.64 -19.01
CA GLU A 190 11.01 -26.66 -19.85
C GLU A 190 10.66 -26.58 -21.34
N ASP A 191 9.58 -25.88 -21.71
CA ASP A 191 9.12 -25.74 -23.12
C ASP A 191 9.42 -24.37 -23.74
N ALA A 192 10.17 -23.46 -23.08
CA ALA A 192 10.59 -22.15 -23.57
C ALA A 192 12.10 -22.12 -23.83
#